data_918029b434bbea18ce83e758e3d9b575
#
_entry.id   918029b434bbea18ce83e758e3d9b575
#
_cell.length_a   1.000
_cell.length_b   1.000
_cell.length_c   1.000
_cell.angle_alpha   90.00
_cell.angle_beta   90.00
_cell.angle_gamma   90.00
#
_symmetry.space_group_name_H-M   'P 1'
#
loop_
_entity.id
_entity.type
_entity.pdbx_description
1 polymer ?
#
loop_
_entity_poly.entity_id
_entity_poly.type
_entity_poly.pdbx_seq_one_letter_code
_entity_poly.pdbx_strand_id
1 'polypeptide(L)'
;MKALVRVALCFFPLLLSGHAIGQALQPSDPASVGMDAAKLEQVTARLQQHIDDGDIPGAVAAVARDGKLVYLESLGRYDLENDRDMRPDTLFRIYSMTRQVTSVAVLQQYDRGRFQFDDPISMYLPEFADQRVLLDPGSTDISQTRERVGDITVAHLLTHTSGLGPRSSALYRENNVRDKSISLDEMTSNAARIPLFHDPGTAFRYGIHATILGKLVEVWSGQPFDEYLQENLFEPLGMDSTMFWAEGEDAERLAVVYRPSDGRLNPYQIEQVPWTSRPPLIEGGVGLLSSAPDFMRFSQMVLNKGELDGKRVLRTETAELMYENAVPDAAMPIGTGGYWLGSGWTLGGFNLVMDASAYNFPVSNGMIWWDGSAATRYFIDPNENMIMVIMGQVSPSRGGGFRENFRRLVDEAIIERRI
;
A
#
# COMPACT_ATOMS: atom_id res chain seq x y z
N MET A 1 -6.37 74.07 -33.44
CA MET A 1 -5.80 72.74 -33.77
C MET A 1 -5.70 71.96 -32.47
N LYS A 2 -6.61 71.00 -32.20
CA LYS A 2 -6.62 70.16 -31.04
C LYS A 2 -6.13 68.77 -31.47
N ALA A 3 -4.99 68.33 -30.93
CA ALA A 3 -4.43 66.97 -31.18
C ALA A 3 -5.15 65.94 -30.34
N LEU A 4 -5.78 64.95 -30.99
CA LEU A 4 -6.32 63.73 -30.33
C LEU A 4 -5.19 62.73 -30.09
N VAL A 5 -4.93 62.45 -28.82
CA VAL A 5 -4.08 61.30 -28.40
C VAL A 5 -4.97 60.09 -28.39
N ARG A 6 -4.69 59.10 -29.28
CA ARG A 6 -5.29 57.79 -29.24
C ARG A 6 -4.46 56.89 -28.27
N VAL A 7 -5.06 56.49 -27.15
CA VAL A 7 -4.51 55.46 -26.25
C VAL A 7 -4.94 54.11 -26.81
N ALA A 8 -3.98 53.32 -27.26
CA ALA A 8 -4.21 51.92 -27.63
C ALA A 8 -4.19 51.05 -26.36
N LEU A 9 -5.35 50.50 -25.97
CA LEU A 9 -5.44 49.46 -24.96
C LEU A 9 -4.95 48.13 -25.58
N CYS A 10 -3.78 47.66 -25.17
CA CYS A 10 -3.35 46.32 -25.45
C CYS A 10 -4.07 45.36 -24.46
N PHE A 11 -5.01 44.60 -24.97
CA PHE A 11 -5.56 43.44 -24.25
C PHE A 11 -4.51 42.32 -24.28
N PHE A 12 -3.88 42.05 -23.14
CA PHE A 12 -3.15 40.79 -22.89
C PHE A 12 -4.17 39.75 -22.49
N PRO A 13 -4.30 38.62 -23.20
CA PRO A 13 -5.08 37.50 -22.70
C PRO A 13 -4.34 36.88 -21.52
N LEU A 14 -4.92 36.96 -20.30
CA LEU A 14 -4.54 36.10 -19.18
C LEU A 14 -4.81 34.66 -19.63
N LEU A 15 -3.75 33.95 -19.95
CA LEU A 15 -3.78 32.47 -19.99
C LEU A 15 -3.96 31.97 -18.55
N LEU A 16 -5.20 31.79 -18.16
CA LEU A 16 -5.54 30.92 -17.02
C LEU A 16 -5.05 29.53 -17.38
N SER A 17 -3.93 29.14 -16.80
CA SER A 17 -3.50 27.73 -16.74
C SER A 17 -4.56 26.99 -15.92
N GLY A 18 -5.61 26.55 -16.61
CA GLY A 18 -6.55 25.58 -16.04
C GLY A 18 -5.74 24.32 -15.74
N HIS A 19 -5.48 24.06 -14.48
CA HIS A 19 -5.10 22.73 -14.05
C HIS A 19 -6.26 21.84 -14.50
N ALA A 20 -6.01 20.94 -15.45
CA ALA A 20 -6.98 19.94 -15.83
C ALA A 20 -7.24 19.10 -14.57
N ILE A 21 -8.38 19.31 -13.94
CA ILE A 21 -8.87 18.45 -12.86
C ILE A 21 -8.93 17.06 -13.48
N GLY A 22 -8.22 16.11 -12.91
CA GLY A 22 -8.18 14.73 -13.38
C GLY A 22 -9.61 14.20 -13.60
N GLN A 23 -9.82 13.49 -14.71
CA GLN A 23 -11.16 12.99 -15.07
C GLN A 23 -11.50 11.68 -14.37
N ALA A 24 -10.52 10.98 -13.83
CA ALA A 24 -10.73 9.73 -13.10
C ALA A 24 -11.42 9.96 -11.76
N LEU A 25 -12.22 8.97 -11.35
CA LEU A 25 -12.89 8.92 -10.05
C LEU A 25 -13.86 10.09 -9.80
N GLN A 26 -14.51 10.60 -10.85
CA GLN A 26 -15.58 11.58 -10.68
C GLN A 26 -16.82 10.91 -10.07
N PRO A 27 -17.49 11.56 -9.10
CA PRO A 27 -18.73 11.06 -8.53
C PRO A 27 -19.78 10.78 -9.63
N SER A 28 -20.42 9.63 -9.55
CA SER A 28 -21.38 9.18 -10.58
C SER A 28 -22.50 8.35 -9.95
N ASP A 29 -23.63 8.31 -10.62
CA ASP A 29 -24.74 7.42 -10.23
C ASP A 29 -24.29 5.95 -10.33
N PRO A 30 -24.44 5.14 -9.26
CA PRO A 30 -24.13 3.72 -9.27
C PRO A 30 -24.79 2.95 -10.42
N ALA A 31 -26.03 3.29 -10.78
CA ALA A 31 -26.74 2.66 -11.89
C ALA A 31 -26.01 2.85 -13.23
N SER A 32 -25.24 3.93 -13.42
CA SER A 32 -24.48 4.19 -14.64
C SER A 32 -23.34 3.21 -14.90
N VAL A 33 -23.01 2.38 -13.92
CA VAL A 33 -21.97 1.33 -13.97
C VAL A 33 -22.52 -0.04 -13.54
N GLY A 34 -23.84 -0.24 -13.55
CA GLY A 34 -24.49 -1.52 -13.23
C GLY A 34 -24.39 -1.88 -11.74
N MET A 35 -24.49 -0.89 -10.85
CA MET A 35 -24.54 -1.08 -9.40
C MET A 35 -25.84 -0.55 -8.80
N ASP A 36 -26.31 -1.18 -7.71
CA ASP A 36 -27.51 -0.85 -6.97
C ASP A 36 -27.21 0.16 -5.85
N ALA A 37 -27.72 1.39 -5.97
CA ALA A 37 -27.56 2.43 -4.99
C ALA A 37 -28.13 2.05 -3.60
N ALA A 38 -29.30 1.39 -3.56
CA ALA A 38 -29.94 0.98 -2.31
C ALA A 38 -29.12 -0.11 -1.58
N LYS A 39 -28.41 -0.94 -2.32
CA LYS A 39 -27.44 -1.90 -1.74
C LYS A 39 -26.19 -1.19 -1.19
N LEU A 40 -25.69 -0.16 -1.87
CA LEU A 40 -24.59 0.65 -1.36
C LEU A 40 -24.99 1.41 -0.07
N GLU A 41 -26.23 1.85 0.07
CA GLU A 41 -26.74 2.41 1.35
C GLU A 41 -26.70 1.38 2.50
N GLN A 42 -26.86 0.09 2.20
CA GLN A 42 -26.70 -0.96 3.21
C GLN A 42 -25.27 -1.10 3.70
N VAL A 43 -24.27 -0.76 2.85
CA VAL A 43 -22.85 -0.67 3.27
C VAL A 43 -22.71 0.39 4.37
N THR A 44 -23.25 1.58 4.14
CA THR A 44 -23.26 2.69 5.12
C THR A 44 -23.90 2.26 6.45
N ALA A 45 -25.12 1.67 6.38
CA ALA A 45 -25.82 1.20 7.57
C ALA A 45 -25.03 0.13 8.34
N ARG A 46 -24.37 -0.80 7.62
CA ARG A 46 -23.59 -1.85 8.28
C ARG A 46 -22.31 -1.31 8.91
N LEU A 47 -21.61 -0.37 8.25
CA LEU A 47 -20.44 0.29 8.83
C LEU A 47 -20.82 1.11 10.07
N GLN A 48 -21.96 1.83 10.04
CA GLN A 48 -22.47 2.54 11.20
C GLN A 48 -22.74 1.59 12.38
N GLN A 49 -23.31 0.40 12.10
CA GLN A 49 -23.51 -0.60 13.16
C GLN A 49 -22.19 -1.05 13.80
N HIS A 50 -21.11 -1.23 13.03
CA HIS A 50 -19.79 -1.57 13.59
C HIS A 50 -19.24 -0.45 14.48
N ILE A 51 -19.56 0.81 14.18
CA ILE A 51 -19.21 1.97 15.01
C ILE A 51 -20.04 1.95 16.30
N ASP A 52 -21.35 1.76 16.20
CA ASP A 52 -22.29 1.72 17.34
C ASP A 52 -21.99 0.54 18.29
N ASP A 53 -21.55 -0.59 17.74
CA ASP A 53 -21.12 -1.79 18.48
C ASP A 53 -19.72 -1.60 19.13
N GLY A 54 -19.00 -0.53 18.79
CA GLY A 54 -17.65 -0.25 19.31
C GLY A 54 -16.53 -1.11 18.70
N ASP A 55 -16.78 -1.73 17.56
CA ASP A 55 -15.77 -2.50 16.82
C ASP A 55 -14.68 -1.59 16.24
N ILE A 56 -15.06 -0.42 15.75
CA ILE A 56 -14.19 0.60 15.14
C ILE A 56 -14.62 2.01 15.58
N PRO A 57 -13.70 2.99 15.64
CA PRO A 57 -14.04 4.38 15.99
C PRO A 57 -14.75 5.09 14.84
N GLY A 58 -14.46 4.69 13.63
CA GLY A 58 -14.96 5.24 12.38
C GLY A 58 -14.22 4.64 11.19
N ALA A 59 -14.67 4.96 9.99
CA ALA A 59 -14.06 4.52 8.75
C ALA A 59 -14.33 5.49 7.61
N VAL A 60 -13.42 5.49 6.62
CA VAL A 60 -13.67 6.01 5.27
C VAL A 60 -13.72 4.82 4.32
N ALA A 61 -14.78 4.73 3.52
CA ALA A 61 -14.96 3.66 2.55
C ALA A 61 -15.32 4.23 1.17
N ALA A 62 -14.68 3.71 0.12
CA ALA A 62 -14.85 4.18 -1.25
C ALA A 62 -14.93 3.02 -2.23
N VAL A 63 -15.77 3.17 -3.27
CA VAL A 63 -15.91 2.23 -4.37
C VAL A 63 -15.92 2.98 -5.69
N ALA A 64 -15.13 2.52 -6.65
CA ALA A 64 -15.25 2.97 -8.02
C ALA A 64 -15.34 1.79 -8.97
N ARG A 65 -16.15 1.94 -10.02
CA ARG A 65 -16.30 0.98 -11.11
C ARG A 65 -16.26 1.74 -12.44
N ASP A 66 -15.59 1.21 -13.43
CA ASP A 66 -15.37 1.87 -14.73
C ASP A 66 -14.73 3.26 -14.64
N GLY A 67 -13.82 3.44 -13.66
CA GLY A 67 -13.19 4.73 -13.42
C GLY A 67 -14.09 5.80 -12.80
N LYS A 68 -15.33 5.44 -12.43
CA LYS A 68 -16.32 6.34 -11.81
C LYS A 68 -16.46 6.05 -10.32
N LEU A 69 -16.37 7.08 -9.48
CA LEU A 69 -16.59 6.98 -8.05
C LEU A 69 -18.11 6.86 -7.79
N VAL A 70 -18.55 5.73 -7.25
CA VAL A 70 -19.96 5.44 -7.02
C VAL A 70 -20.35 5.37 -5.54
N TYR A 71 -19.35 5.36 -4.68
CA TYR A 71 -19.54 5.36 -3.22
C TYR A 71 -18.33 6.00 -2.55
N LEU A 72 -18.56 6.96 -1.66
CA LEU A 72 -17.56 7.54 -0.76
C LEU A 72 -18.25 8.02 0.50
N GLU A 73 -18.03 7.32 1.61
CA GLU A 73 -18.61 7.64 2.90
C GLU A 73 -17.56 7.73 3.98
N SER A 74 -17.77 8.68 4.90
CA SER A 74 -16.95 8.91 6.08
C SER A 74 -17.84 8.86 7.30
N LEU A 75 -17.63 7.86 8.16
CA LEU A 75 -18.52 7.53 9.26
C LEU A 75 -17.76 7.51 10.59
N GLY A 76 -18.41 7.93 11.67
CA GLY A 76 -17.83 7.93 13.00
C GLY A 76 -16.76 9.00 13.18
N ARG A 77 -15.73 8.68 13.95
CA ARG A 77 -14.70 9.64 14.36
C ARG A 77 -13.29 9.13 14.07
N TYR A 78 -12.38 10.04 13.73
CA TYR A 78 -10.97 9.73 13.61
C TYR A 78 -10.20 9.93 14.92
N ASP A 79 -10.78 10.69 15.88
CA ASP A 79 -10.24 10.94 17.21
C ASP A 79 -11.41 10.99 18.22
N LEU A 80 -11.55 9.94 19.04
CA LEU A 80 -12.63 9.81 20.02
C LEU A 80 -12.41 10.74 21.22
N GLU A 81 -11.15 10.96 21.63
CA GLU A 81 -10.81 11.75 22.79
C GLU A 81 -11.11 13.24 22.58
N ASN A 82 -10.91 13.71 21.35
CA ASN A 82 -11.11 15.12 20.98
C ASN A 82 -12.41 15.34 20.18
N ASP A 83 -13.29 14.34 20.11
CA ASP A 83 -14.61 14.42 19.47
C ASP A 83 -14.54 14.88 17.99
N ARG A 84 -13.55 14.36 17.22
CA ARG A 84 -13.32 14.79 15.85
C ARG A 84 -13.96 13.83 14.85
N ASP A 85 -14.86 14.35 14.04
CA ASP A 85 -15.60 13.58 13.04
C ASP A 85 -14.70 13.09 11.91
N MET A 86 -14.96 11.85 11.44
CA MET A 86 -14.31 11.27 10.27
C MET A 86 -14.57 12.10 9.02
N ARG A 87 -13.54 12.30 8.20
CA ARG A 87 -13.60 13.10 6.97
C ARG A 87 -13.03 12.30 5.80
N PRO A 88 -13.45 12.56 4.55
CA PRO A 88 -12.89 11.88 3.38
C PRO A 88 -11.37 12.02 3.27
N ASP A 89 -10.84 13.18 3.68
CA ASP A 89 -9.42 13.53 3.65
C ASP A 89 -8.65 13.18 4.95
N THR A 90 -9.26 12.43 5.86
CA THR A 90 -8.59 11.89 7.05
C THR A 90 -7.36 11.08 6.64
N LEU A 91 -6.24 11.31 7.34
CA LEU A 91 -4.99 10.58 7.13
C LEU A 91 -4.95 9.31 7.97
N PHE A 92 -4.65 8.21 7.33
CA PHE A 92 -4.54 6.90 7.95
C PHE A 92 -3.11 6.37 7.86
N ARG A 93 -2.62 5.71 8.92
CA ARG A 93 -1.40 4.90 8.84
C ARG A 93 -1.70 3.66 8.05
N ILE A 94 -1.23 3.60 6.79
CA ILE A 94 -1.57 2.49 5.89
C ILE A 94 -0.68 1.26 6.06
N TYR A 95 0.37 1.35 6.89
CA TYR A 95 1.28 0.25 7.21
C TYR A 95 1.66 -0.59 5.97
N SER A 96 1.30 -1.87 5.94
CA SER A 96 1.72 -2.81 4.90
C SER A 96 1.23 -2.48 3.49
N MET A 97 0.25 -1.58 3.34
CA MET A 97 -0.14 -1.06 2.02
C MET A 97 0.93 -0.14 1.41
N THR A 98 1.94 0.29 2.19
CA THR A 98 3.15 0.96 1.69
C THR A 98 3.93 0.10 0.70
N ARG A 99 3.90 -1.23 0.85
CA ARG A 99 4.70 -2.18 0.05
C ARG A 99 4.41 -2.09 -1.44
N GLN A 100 3.15 -1.95 -1.80
CA GLN A 100 2.73 -1.86 -3.20
C GLN A 100 3.22 -0.55 -3.84
N VAL A 101 3.17 0.53 -3.08
CA VAL A 101 3.73 1.84 -3.49
C VAL A 101 5.24 1.72 -3.74
N THR A 102 5.96 1.06 -2.82
CA THR A 102 7.40 0.78 -2.96
C THR A 102 7.67 -0.12 -4.17
N SER A 103 6.88 -1.17 -4.37
CA SER A 103 7.06 -2.08 -5.52
C SER A 103 6.84 -1.36 -6.84
N VAL A 104 5.86 -0.45 -6.93
CA VAL A 104 5.67 0.40 -8.13
C VAL A 104 6.89 1.28 -8.39
N ALA A 105 7.51 1.87 -7.36
CA ALA A 105 8.75 2.63 -7.50
C ALA A 105 9.92 1.75 -8.01
N VAL A 106 10.01 0.50 -7.56
CA VAL A 106 10.98 -0.48 -8.10
C VAL A 106 10.69 -0.79 -9.56
N LEU A 107 9.44 -1.03 -9.92
CA LEU A 107 9.03 -1.28 -11.31
C LEU A 107 9.31 -0.07 -12.22
N GLN A 108 9.25 1.17 -11.71
CA GLN A 108 9.70 2.37 -12.44
C GLN A 108 11.22 2.33 -12.72
N GLN A 109 12.04 1.80 -11.80
CA GLN A 109 13.48 1.62 -12.05
C GLN A 109 13.74 0.53 -13.09
N TYR A 110 12.94 -0.54 -13.09
CA TYR A 110 12.96 -1.54 -14.15
C TYR A 110 12.61 -0.93 -15.52
N ASP A 111 11.58 -0.11 -15.60
CA ASP A 111 11.21 0.63 -16.82
C ASP A 111 12.34 1.53 -17.36
N ARG A 112 13.16 2.05 -16.44
CA ARG A 112 14.35 2.86 -16.77
C ARG A 112 15.58 2.02 -17.10
N GLY A 113 15.49 0.68 -17.08
CA GLY A 113 16.59 -0.24 -17.38
C GLY A 113 17.70 -0.24 -16.33
N ARG A 114 17.39 0.08 -15.07
CA ARG A 114 18.39 0.15 -13.98
C ARG A 114 18.81 -1.20 -13.45
N PHE A 115 18.00 -2.23 -13.63
CA PHE A 115 18.27 -3.60 -13.17
C PHE A 115 17.47 -4.62 -13.99
N GLN A 116 17.82 -5.92 -13.81
CA GLN A 116 17.02 -7.06 -14.22
C GLN A 116 16.48 -7.79 -12.99
N PHE A 117 15.32 -8.48 -13.10
CA PHE A 117 14.70 -9.15 -11.95
C PHE A 117 15.56 -10.26 -11.33
N ASP A 118 16.42 -10.91 -12.11
CA ASP A 118 17.36 -11.93 -11.69
C ASP A 118 18.74 -11.38 -11.26
N ASP A 119 18.96 -10.06 -11.32
CA ASP A 119 20.18 -9.48 -10.80
C ASP A 119 20.35 -9.78 -9.31
N PRO A 120 21.53 -10.27 -8.89
CA PRO A 120 21.88 -10.36 -7.48
C PRO A 120 21.87 -8.99 -6.82
N ILE A 121 21.15 -8.85 -5.70
CA ILE A 121 21.10 -7.55 -4.99
C ILE A 121 22.46 -7.08 -4.51
N SER A 122 23.42 -8.00 -4.33
CA SER A 122 24.81 -7.69 -3.99
C SER A 122 25.55 -6.86 -5.06
N MET A 123 25.04 -6.79 -6.28
CA MET A 123 25.54 -5.84 -7.29
C MET A 123 25.30 -4.38 -6.90
N TYR A 124 24.26 -4.13 -6.12
CA TYR A 124 23.80 -2.80 -5.71
C TYR A 124 24.02 -2.53 -4.21
N LEU A 125 23.98 -3.58 -3.41
CA LEU A 125 24.16 -3.60 -1.95
C LEU A 125 25.20 -4.67 -1.62
N PRO A 126 26.53 -4.37 -1.75
CA PRO A 126 27.61 -5.36 -1.62
C PRO A 126 27.62 -6.10 -0.28
N GLU A 127 27.07 -5.50 0.77
CA GLU A 127 26.97 -6.10 2.10
C GLU A 127 26.11 -7.38 2.15
N PHE A 128 25.30 -7.66 1.12
CA PHE A 128 24.52 -8.91 1.01
C PHE A 128 25.28 -10.06 0.30
N ALA A 129 26.53 -9.83 -0.14
CA ALA A 129 27.28 -10.82 -0.90
C ALA A 129 27.51 -12.12 -0.13
N ASP A 130 27.92 -12.04 1.14
CA ASP A 130 28.35 -13.19 1.94
C ASP A 130 27.33 -13.63 3.00
N GLN A 131 26.06 -13.21 2.85
CA GLN A 131 25.02 -13.54 3.81
C GLN A 131 24.75 -15.05 3.86
N ARG A 132 24.80 -15.61 5.06
CA ARG A 132 24.67 -17.07 5.33
C ARG A 132 23.23 -17.43 5.69
N VAL A 133 22.92 -18.72 5.83
CA VAL A 133 21.59 -19.23 6.20
C VAL A 133 21.67 -19.88 7.58
N LEU A 134 20.68 -19.62 8.44
CA LEU A 134 20.53 -20.30 9.74
C LEU A 134 20.41 -21.81 9.56
N LEU A 135 21.04 -22.60 10.42
CA LEU A 135 20.82 -24.05 10.49
C LEU A 135 19.42 -24.37 11.04
N ASP A 136 18.96 -23.57 12.01
CA ASP A 136 17.61 -23.62 12.56
C ASP A 136 16.92 -22.25 12.41
N PRO A 137 15.90 -22.13 11.55
CA PRO A 137 15.16 -20.87 11.36
C PRO A 137 14.41 -20.36 12.61
N GLY A 138 14.28 -21.18 13.65
CA GLY A 138 13.69 -20.80 14.94
C GLY A 138 14.69 -20.22 15.93
N SER A 139 15.99 -20.36 15.66
CA SER A 139 17.07 -19.92 16.54
C SER A 139 17.31 -18.41 16.47
N THR A 140 17.76 -17.82 17.59
CA THR A 140 18.38 -16.47 17.62
C THR A 140 19.91 -16.52 17.68
N ASP A 141 20.52 -17.70 17.71
CA ASP A 141 21.98 -17.89 17.64
C ASP A 141 22.48 -17.76 16.19
N ILE A 142 22.99 -16.58 15.85
CA ILE A 142 23.50 -16.24 14.51
C ILE A 142 24.83 -16.94 14.17
N SER A 143 25.46 -17.65 15.10
CA SER A 143 26.71 -18.41 14.85
C SER A 143 26.46 -19.76 14.16
N GLN A 144 25.26 -20.32 14.32
CA GLN A 144 24.86 -21.61 13.77
C GLN A 144 24.32 -21.44 12.33
N THR A 145 25.25 -21.40 11.38
CA THR A 145 24.90 -21.10 9.97
C THR A 145 25.60 -22.06 9.01
N ARG A 146 25.07 -22.11 7.80
CA ARG A 146 25.69 -22.72 6.62
C ARG A 146 25.80 -21.71 5.50
N GLU A 147 26.56 -22.05 4.48
CA GLU A 147 26.54 -21.27 3.23
C GLU A 147 25.15 -21.32 2.58
N ARG A 148 24.77 -20.23 1.95
CA ARG A 148 23.53 -20.16 1.17
C ARG A 148 23.71 -20.85 -0.18
N VAL A 149 22.61 -21.35 -0.72
CA VAL A 149 22.53 -21.84 -2.10
C VAL A 149 21.83 -20.78 -2.95
N GLY A 150 22.53 -20.29 -3.96
CA GLY A 150 22.01 -19.22 -4.85
C GLY A 150 22.12 -17.81 -4.28
N ASP A 151 21.93 -16.83 -5.16
CA ASP A 151 21.95 -15.41 -4.80
C ASP A 151 20.59 -14.87 -4.45
N ILE A 152 20.57 -13.84 -3.60
CA ILE A 152 19.35 -13.06 -3.38
C ILE A 152 19.18 -12.14 -4.59
N THR A 153 18.07 -12.30 -5.32
CA THR A 153 17.76 -11.45 -6.48
C THR A 153 16.73 -10.37 -6.14
N VAL A 154 16.59 -9.39 -7.04
CA VAL A 154 15.54 -8.36 -6.89
C VAL A 154 14.14 -9.00 -6.89
N ALA A 155 13.88 -9.99 -7.76
CA ALA A 155 12.62 -10.75 -7.75
C ALA A 155 12.35 -11.44 -6.40
N HIS A 156 13.38 -11.99 -5.75
CA HIS A 156 13.24 -12.60 -4.43
C HIS A 156 12.82 -11.58 -3.35
N LEU A 157 13.25 -10.33 -3.43
CA LEU A 157 12.78 -9.27 -2.54
C LEU A 157 11.32 -8.91 -2.83
N LEU A 158 10.95 -8.71 -4.10
CA LEU A 158 9.58 -8.36 -4.51
C LEU A 158 8.57 -9.45 -4.12
N THR A 159 8.98 -10.72 -4.17
CA THR A 159 8.12 -11.88 -3.89
C THR A 159 8.22 -12.44 -2.47
N HIS A 160 8.96 -11.79 -1.58
CA HIS A 160 9.16 -12.27 -0.20
C HIS A 160 9.81 -13.67 -0.11
N THR A 161 10.64 -14.04 -1.07
CA THR A 161 11.32 -15.34 -1.13
C THR A 161 12.84 -15.25 -0.96
N SER A 162 13.37 -14.10 -0.55
CA SER A 162 14.81 -13.85 -0.40
C SER A 162 15.48 -14.58 0.76
N GLY A 163 14.71 -15.11 1.70
CA GLY A 163 15.23 -15.65 2.97
C GLY A 163 15.30 -14.64 4.10
N LEU A 164 15.06 -13.36 3.85
CA LEU A 164 14.91 -12.36 4.91
C LEU A 164 13.67 -12.64 5.76
N GLY A 165 13.72 -12.24 7.04
CA GLY A 165 12.71 -12.60 8.04
C GLY A 165 11.60 -11.58 8.25
N PRO A 166 10.60 -11.98 9.06
CA PRO A 166 9.53 -11.09 9.49
C PRO A 166 10.07 -9.95 10.35
N ARG A 167 9.51 -8.75 10.19
CA ARG A 167 9.90 -7.55 10.96
C ARG A 167 9.81 -7.74 12.49
N SER A 168 8.94 -8.63 12.95
CA SER A 168 8.68 -8.91 14.37
C SER A 168 9.48 -10.09 14.93
N SER A 169 10.43 -10.66 14.17
CA SER A 169 11.22 -11.79 14.67
C SER A 169 12.06 -11.40 15.89
N ALA A 170 12.26 -12.34 16.82
CA ALA A 170 13.14 -12.16 17.96
C ALA A 170 14.57 -11.85 17.49
N LEU A 171 15.04 -12.58 16.48
CA LEU A 171 16.35 -12.40 15.89
C LEU A 171 16.61 -10.94 15.45
N TYR A 172 15.66 -10.32 14.78
CA TYR A 172 15.80 -8.92 14.34
C TYR A 172 15.74 -7.92 15.49
N ARG A 173 14.88 -8.17 16.49
CA ARG A 173 14.83 -7.30 17.70
C ARG A 173 16.11 -7.36 18.51
N GLU A 174 16.63 -8.55 18.78
CA GLU A 174 17.85 -8.75 19.57
C GLU A 174 19.11 -8.17 18.89
N ASN A 175 19.09 -8.07 17.56
CA ASN A 175 20.18 -7.51 16.77
C ASN A 175 19.92 -6.08 16.24
N ASN A 176 18.90 -5.39 16.74
CA ASN A 176 18.55 -4.01 16.37
C ASN A 176 18.44 -3.78 14.85
N VAL A 177 17.98 -4.80 14.12
CA VAL A 177 17.89 -4.71 12.65
C VAL A 177 16.97 -3.59 12.21
N ARG A 178 15.89 -3.36 12.97
CA ARG A 178 14.84 -2.40 12.64
C ARG A 178 14.56 -1.48 13.84
N ASP A 179 15.58 -0.90 14.40
CA ASP A 179 15.41 0.18 15.36
C ASP A 179 14.84 1.42 14.64
N LYS A 180 13.89 2.11 15.27
CA LYS A 180 13.24 3.28 14.66
C LYS A 180 14.05 4.55 14.69
N SER A 181 15.15 4.56 15.43
CA SER A 181 16.07 5.69 15.54
C SER A 181 17.22 5.68 14.52
N ILE A 182 17.36 4.58 13.74
CA ILE A 182 18.43 4.43 12.75
C ILE A 182 17.97 4.87 11.36
N SER A 183 18.93 5.11 10.48
CA SER A 183 18.66 5.42 9.05
C SER A 183 18.31 4.17 8.25
N LEU A 184 17.82 4.37 7.02
CA LEU A 184 17.56 3.28 6.06
C LEU A 184 18.88 2.55 5.70
N ASP A 185 20.01 3.27 5.62
CA ASP A 185 21.32 2.68 5.39
C ASP A 185 21.75 1.75 6.52
N GLU A 186 21.60 2.20 7.76
CA GLU A 186 21.94 1.39 8.93
C GLU A 186 21.04 0.16 9.05
N MET A 187 19.74 0.33 8.81
CA MET A 187 18.79 -0.78 8.80
C MET A 187 19.16 -1.82 7.73
N THR A 188 19.53 -1.39 6.54
CA THR A 188 19.97 -2.25 5.44
C THR A 188 21.25 -3.02 5.81
N SER A 189 22.24 -2.30 6.32
CA SER A 189 23.52 -2.90 6.78
C SER A 189 23.32 -3.87 7.96
N ASN A 190 22.42 -3.55 8.90
CA ASN A 190 22.08 -4.46 9.99
C ASN A 190 21.39 -5.71 9.48
N ALA A 191 20.46 -5.59 8.53
CA ALA A 191 19.78 -6.74 7.92
C ALA A 191 20.76 -7.66 7.19
N ALA A 192 21.77 -7.11 6.50
CA ALA A 192 22.78 -7.89 5.78
C ALA A 192 23.68 -8.73 6.70
N ARG A 193 23.90 -8.31 7.96
CA ARG A 193 24.69 -9.05 8.95
C ARG A 193 23.97 -10.24 9.55
N ILE A 194 22.64 -10.29 9.42
CA ILE A 194 21.84 -11.36 10.03
C ILE A 194 21.69 -12.49 9.01
N PRO A 195 21.88 -13.76 9.41
CA PRO A 195 21.65 -14.89 8.52
C PRO A 195 20.20 -14.95 8.01
N LEU A 196 20.04 -15.47 6.81
CA LEU A 196 18.75 -15.78 6.20
C LEU A 196 18.04 -16.90 6.95
N PHE A 197 16.72 -16.91 6.90
CA PHE A 197 15.88 -17.97 7.47
C PHE A 197 15.78 -19.22 6.58
N HIS A 198 16.03 -19.08 5.28
CA HIS A 198 16.04 -20.13 4.27
C HIS A 198 16.86 -19.70 3.05
N ASP A 199 17.18 -20.61 2.16
CA ASP A 199 17.81 -20.26 0.88
C ASP A 199 16.90 -19.41 0.02
N PRO A 200 17.45 -18.44 -0.74
CA PRO A 200 16.66 -17.63 -1.67
C PRO A 200 15.84 -18.48 -2.63
N GLY A 201 14.60 -18.10 -2.88
CA GLY A 201 13.68 -18.78 -3.79
C GLY A 201 13.03 -20.07 -3.26
N THR A 202 13.34 -20.55 -2.05
CA THR A 202 12.88 -21.84 -1.56
C THR A 202 11.65 -21.81 -0.65
N ALA A 203 11.30 -20.65 -0.10
CA ALA A 203 10.12 -20.47 0.74
C ALA A 203 9.64 -19.02 0.69
N PHE A 204 8.35 -18.81 0.87
CA PHE A 204 7.74 -17.49 1.07
C PHE A 204 7.78 -17.13 2.56
N ARG A 205 8.33 -15.95 2.88
CA ARG A 205 8.36 -15.43 4.24
C ARG A 205 8.15 -13.92 4.26
N TYR A 206 6.92 -13.52 4.51
CA TYR A 206 6.55 -12.10 4.57
C TYR A 206 7.37 -11.34 5.62
N GLY A 207 8.11 -10.28 5.19
CA GLY A 207 9.09 -9.64 6.06
C GLY A 207 9.49 -8.22 5.67
N ILE A 208 10.78 -7.89 5.94
CA ILE A 208 11.35 -6.54 5.78
C ILE A 208 11.68 -6.16 4.33
N HIS A 209 11.46 -7.03 3.38
CA HIS A 209 11.89 -6.95 1.97
C HIS A 209 11.62 -5.59 1.32
N ALA A 210 10.41 -5.04 1.47
CA ALA A 210 10.05 -3.75 0.86
C ALA A 210 10.84 -2.57 1.44
N THR A 211 11.38 -2.68 2.67
CA THR A 211 12.28 -1.65 3.21
C THR A 211 13.64 -1.71 2.50
N ILE A 212 14.17 -2.92 2.23
CA ILE A 212 15.39 -3.08 1.42
C ILE A 212 15.16 -2.64 -0.04
N LEU A 213 13.96 -2.90 -0.59
CA LEU A 213 13.58 -2.37 -1.91
C LEU A 213 13.57 -0.84 -1.94
N GLY A 214 13.13 -0.17 -0.87
CA GLY A 214 13.22 1.29 -0.73
C GLY A 214 14.67 1.77 -0.83
N LYS A 215 15.61 1.06 -0.18
CA LYS A 215 17.04 1.36 -0.32
C LYS A 215 17.56 1.16 -1.73
N LEU A 216 17.14 0.11 -2.41
CA LEU A 216 17.51 -0.11 -3.82
C LEU A 216 16.98 1.02 -4.73
N VAL A 217 15.77 1.55 -4.47
CA VAL A 217 15.27 2.73 -5.21
C VAL A 217 16.20 3.93 -5.03
N GLU A 218 16.71 4.19 -3.80
CA GLU A 218 17.71 5.25 -3.56
C GLU A 218 19.00 5.02 -4.36
N VAL A 219 19.52 3.79 -4.34
CA VAL A 219 20.76 3.44 -5.08
C VAL A 219 20.58 3.64 -6.58
N TRP A 220 19.45 3.22 -7.16
CA TRP A 220 19.20 3.31 -8.60
C TRP A 220 18.85 4.71 -9.08
N SER A 221 18.12 5.48 -8.25
CA SER A 221 17.68 6.84 -8.60
C SER A 221 18.70 7.92 -8.25
N GLY A 222 19.50 7.69 -7.22
CA GLY A 222 20.37 8.70 -6.61
C GLY A 222 19.62 9.73 -5.75
N GLN A 223 18.36 9.47 -5.42
CA GLN A 223 17.48 10.34 -4.61
C GLN A 223 17.08 9.66 -3.30
N PRO A 224 16.84 10.40 -2.20
CA PRO A 224 16.19 9.88 -1.01
C PRO A 224 14.84 9.22 -1.37
N PHE A 225 14.49 8.14 -0.69
CA PHE A 225 13.33 7.34 -1.06
C PHE A 225 12.00 8.09 -0.93
N ASP A 226 11.84 8.91 0.08
CA ASP A 226 10.67 9.78 0.29
C ASP A 226 10.54 10.83 -0.83
N GLU A 227 11.64 11.47 -1.22
CA GLU A 227 11.66 12.45 -2.32
C GLU A 227 11.38 11.78 -3.66
N TYR A 228 11.95 10.59 -3.90
CA TYR A 228 11.68 9.84 -5.11
C TYR A 228 10.19 9.52 -5.28
N LEU A 229 9.53 9.04 -4.23
CA LEU A 229 8.10 8.73 -4.26
C LEU A 229 7.26 9.98 -4.50
N GLN A 230 7.61 11.10 -3.86
CA GLN A 230 6.91 12.37 -4.03
C GLN A 230 6.93 12.80 -5.50
N GLU A 231 8.10 12.90 -6.10
CA GLU A 231 8.28 13.43 -7.45
C GLU A 231 7.79 12.48 -8.56
N ASN A 232 7.99 11.15 -8.37
CA ASN A 232 7.80 10.19 -9.46
C ASN A 232 6.49 9.40 -9.36
N LEU A 233 5.77 9.51 -8.23
CA LEU A 233 4.52 8.78 -8.03
C LEU A 233 3.41 9.65 -7.47
N PHE A 234 3.63 10.35 -6.34
CA PHE A 234 2.54 11.07 -5.67
C PHE A 234 2.10 12.29 -6.45
N GLU A 235 3.02 13.17 -6.83
CA GLU A 235 2.69 14.36 -7.65
C GLU A 235 2.08 14.00 -9.01
N PRO A 236 2.64 13.07 -9.81
CA PRO A 236 2.01 12.68 -11.08
C PRO A 236 0.60 12.13 -10.93
N LEU A 237 0.32 11.42 -9.83
CA LEU A 237 -0.98 10.84 -9.55
C LEU A 237 -1.93 11.78 -8.78
N GLY A 238 -1.48 12.96 -8.33
CA GLY A 238 -2.27 13.88 -7.49
C GLY A 238 -2.63 13.25 -6.15
N MET A 239 -1.67 12.57 -5.51
CA MET A 239 -1.79 11.94 -4.19
C MET A 239 -1.23 12.88 -3.11
N ASP A 240 -1.85 14.05 -2.96
CA ASP A 240 -1.34 15.16 -2.14
C ASP A 240 -1.45 14.88 -0.62
N SER A 241 -2.18 13.86 -0.23
CA SER A 241 -2.38 13.39 1.14
C SER A 241 -1.65 12.07 1.43
N THR A 242 -0.57 11.76 0.68
CA THR A 242 0.25 10.55 0.89
C THR A 242 1.69 10.93 1.19
N MET A 243 2.18 10.54 2.39
CA MET A 243 3.47 10.99 2.91
C MET A 243 4.00 10.05 4.00
N PHE A 244 5.27 10.18 4.39
CA PHE A 244 5.84 9.41 5.51
C PHE A 244 5.58 10.04 6.88
N TRP A 245 5.29 11.33 6.95
CA TRP A 245 4.93 12.05 8.19
C TRP A 245 4.05 13.24 7.85
N ALA A 246 3.18 13.63 8.76
CA ALA A 246 2.24 14.73 8.62
C ALA A 246 2.65 15.90 9.52
N GLU A 247 2.85 17.09 8.95
CA GLU A 247 3.18 18.32 9.68
C GLU A 247 2.08 19.38 9.49
N GLY A 248 2.03 20.35 10.41
CA GLY A 248 1.08 21.46 10.31
C GLY A 248 -0.37 21.01 10.25
N GLU A 249 -1.11 21.48 9.24
CA GLU A 249 -2.53 21.14 9.06
C GLU A 249 -2.76 19.65 8.76
N ASP A 250 -1.80 18.97 8.15
CA ASP A 250 -1.90 17.53 7.90
C ASP A 250 -1.87 16.71 9.19
N ALA A 251 -1.08 17.14 10.18
CA ALA A 251 -1.06 16.48 11.49
C ALA A 251 -2.41 16.50 12.19
N GLU A 252 -3.22 17.54 11.94
CA GLU A 252 -4.57 17.66 12.51
C GLU A 252 -5.59 16.68 11.90
N ARG A 253 -5.27 16.13 10.71
CA ARG A 253 -6.11 15.13 10.01
C ARG A 253 -5.72 13.69 10.31
N LEU A 254 -4.67 13.47 11.13
CA LEU A 254 -4.12 12.15 11.38
C LEU A 254 -5.01 11.36 12.37
N ALA A 255 -5.59 10.26 11.91
CA ALA A 255 -6.44 9.41 12.71
C ALA A 255 -5.69 8.75 13.88
N VAL A 256 -6.30 8.70 15.05
CA VAL A 256 -5.79 7.95 16.20
C VAL A 256 -6.00 6.46 15.97
N VAL A 257 -4.97 5.65 16.23
CA VAL A 257 -5.10 4.19 16.24
C VAL A 257 -5.69 3.76 17.59
N TYR A 258 -6.66 2.85 17.56
CA TYR A 258 -7.30 2.31 18.75
C TYR A 258 -7.02 0.82 18.92
N ARG A 259 -7.10 0.38 20.17
CA ARG A 259 -7.10 -1.04 20.54
C ARG A 259 -8.34 -1.35 21.36
N PRO A 260 -9.15 -2.34 20.97
CA PRO A 260 -10.23 -2.85 21.81
C PRO A 260 -9.67 -3.50 23.07
N SER A 261 -10.10 -3.01 24.25
CA SER A 261 -9.81 -3.59 25.57
C SER A 261 -10.93 -3.25 26.51
N ASP A 262 -11.41 -4.22 27.26
CA ASP A 262 -12.45 -4.07 28.31
C ASP A 262 -13.76 -3.44 27.80
N GLY A 263 -14.15 -3.81 26.57
CA GLY A 263 -15.36 -3.28 25.92
C GLY A 263 -15.27 -1.83 25.46
N ARG A 264 -14.06 -1.28 25.37
CA ARG A 264 -13.80 0.09 24.92
C ARG A 264 -12.67 0.13 23.88
N LEU A 265 -12.67 1.19 23.09
CA LEU A 265 -11.56 1.53 22.21
C LEU A 265 -10.61 2.48 22.95
N ASN A 266 -9.36 2.08 23.13
CA ASN A 266 -8.35 2.87 23.81
C ASN A 266 -7.26 3.30 22.82
N PRO A 267 -6.75 4.54 22.87
CA PRO A 267 -5.64 4.98 22.04
C PRO A 267 -4.44 4.02 22.15
N TYR A 268 -3.85 3.69 21.01
CA TYR A 268 -2.80 2.70 20.94
C TYR A 268 -1.73 3.06 19.90
N GLN A 269 -0.49 2.78 20.22
CA GLN A 269 0.61 2.90 19.27
C GLN A 269 1.12 1.50 18.92
N ILE A 270 0.99 1.12 17.64
CA ILE A 270 1.54 -0.13 17.14
C ILE A 270 3.07 -0.09 17.18
N GLU A 271 3.65 1.05 16.85
CA GLU A 271 5.09 1.31 16.81
C GLU A 271 5.39 2.75 17.27
N GLN A 272 6.53 2.92 17.92
CA GLN A 272 7.04 4.24 18.35
C GLN A 272 7.67 4.95 17.14
N VAL A 273 6.85 5.62 16.36
CA VAL A 273 7.27 6.40 15.17
C VAL A 273 6.76 7.82 15.32
N PRO A 274 7.58 8.83 15.05
CA PRO A 274 7.13 10.23 15.09
C PRO A 274 6.36 10.57 13.82
N TRP A 275 5.09 10.12 13.72
CA TRP A 275 4.24 10.34 12.55
C TRP A 275 3.96 11.81 12.21
N THR A 276 4.32 12.73 13.09
CA THR A 276 4.16 14.20 12.92
C THR A 276 5.47 14.94 12.75
N SER A 277 6.57 14.22 12.52
CA SER A 277 7.86 14.77 12.14
C SER A 277 8.62 13.74 11.32
N ARG A 278 9.63 14.17 10.56
CA ARG A 278 10.41 13.25 9.71
C ARG A 278 11.04 12.13 10.54
N PRO A 279 10.66 10.85 10.30
CA PRO A 279 11.28 9.73 11.02
C PRO A 279 12.71 9.50 10.50
N PRO A 280 13.66 9.07 11.35
CA PRO A 280 14.99 8.69 10.90
C PRO A 280 14.97 7.54 9.89
N LEU A 281 14.09 6.56 10.12
CA LEU A 281 13.92 5.39 9.24
C LEU A 281 12.72 5.58 8.31
N ILE A 282 13.00 5.86 7.04
CA ILE A 282 12.00 5.89 5.97
C ILE A 282 11.75 4.48 5.48
N GLU A 283 10.64 3.88 5.91
CA GLU A 283 10.36 2.45 5.68
C GLU A 283 9.43 2.18 4.51
N GLY A 284 9.97 1.66 3.42
CA GLY A 284 9.18 1.19 2.27
C GLY A 284 8.23 0.02 2.54
N GLY A 285 8.29 -0.58 3.73
CA GLY A 285 7.42 -1.69 4.13
C GLY A 285 6.16 -1.30 4.91
N VAL A 286 6.13 -0.13 5.58
CA VAL A 286 5.06 0.23 6.53
C VAL A 286 4.97 1.73 6.84
N GLY A 287 5.75 2.59 6.21
CA GLY A 287 6.00 3.96 6.68
C GLY A 287 4.99 5.01 6.22
N LEU A 288 4.10 4.74 5.28
CA LEU A 288 3.24 5.77 4.69
C LEU A 288 1.97 6.05 5.51
N LEU A 289 1.61 7.31 5.49
CA LEU A 289 0.27 7.84 5.71
C LEU A 289 -0.41 8.02 4.36
N SER A 290 -1.73 7.88 4.29
CA SER A 290 -2.51 8.20 3.09
C SER A 290 -3.98 8.45 3.44
N SER A 291 -4.70 9.10 2.53
CA SER A 291 -6.16 9.21 2.56
C SER A 291 -6.81 8.15 1.67
N ALA A 292 -8.11 7.89 1.87
CA ALA A 292 -8.85 6.97 1.00
C ALA A 292 -8.92 7.48 -0.45
N PRO A 293 -9.19 8.77 -0.73
CA PRO A 293 -9.13 9.30 -2.09
C PRO A 293 -7.79 9.10 -2.80
N ASP A 294 -6.67 9.35 -2.11
CA ASP A 294 -5.34 9.14 -2.69
C ASP A 294 -5.08 7.68 -3.01
N PHE A 295 -5.44 6.78 -2.09
CA PHE A 295 -5.25 5.35 -2.32
C PHE A 295 -6.19 4.81 -3.42
N MET A 296 -7.36 5.43 -3.62
CA MET A 296 -8.22 5.16 -4.79
C MET A 296 -7.52 5.57 -6.09
N ARG A 297 -6.82 6.71 -6.14
CA ARG A 297 -6.05 7.15 -7.31
C ARG A 297 -4.90 6.18 -7.62
N PHE A 298 -4.15 5.76 -6.60
CA PHE A 298 -3.14 4.71 -6.74
C PHE A 298 -3.75 3.42 -7.29
N SER A 299 -4.84 2.95 -6.71
CA SER A 299 -5.53 1.72 -7.13
C SER A 299 -6.08 1.82 -8.56
N GLN A 300 -6.58 2.99 -8.97
CA GLN A 300 -7.07 3.21 -10.34
C GLN A 300 -5.92 3.23 -11.35
N MET A 301 -4.77 3.82 -11.00
CA MET A 301 -3.55 3.76 -11.83
C MET A 301 -3.13 2.30 -12.05
N VAL A 302 -3.15 1.48 -10.99
CA VAL A 302 -2.83 0.05 -11.10
C VAL A 302 -3.83 -0.65 -12.01
N LEU A 303 -5.14 -0.45 -11.81
CA LEU A 303 -6.21 -1.03 -12.63
C LEU A 303 -6.08 -0.63 -14.11
N ASN A 304 -5.69 0.60 -14.37
CA ASN A 304 -5.45 1.15 -15.71
C ASN A 304 -4.07 0.76 -16.30
N LYS A 305 -3.40 -0.22 -15.71
CA LYS A 305 -2.10 -0.69 -16.19
C LYS A 305 -1.05 0.43 -16.31
N GLY A 306 -0.87 1.18 -15.22
CA GLY A 306 0.21 2.16 -15.07
C GLY A 306 -0.11 3.59 -15.49
N GLU A 307 -1.38 3.93 -15.73
CA GLU A 307 -1.78 5.28 -16.17
C GLU A 307 -2.97 5.84 -15.39
N LEU A 308 -2.95 7.13 -15.08
CA LEU A 308 -4.08 7.87 -14.53
C LEU A 308 -4.07 9.30 -15.07
N ASP A 309 -5.25 9.82 -15.49
CA ASP A 309 -5.45 11.19 -15.96
C ASP A 309 -4.45 11.64 -17.05
N GLY A 310 -4.08 10.72 -17.95
CA GLY A 310 -3.09 10.95 -19.00
C GLY A 310 -1.63 10.98 -18.51
N LYS A 311 -1.39 10.67 -17.24
CA LYS A 311 -0.05 10.50 -16.67
C LYS A 311 0.30 9.03 -16.59
N ARG A 312 1.30 8.61 -17.36
CA ARG A 312 1.83 7.24 -17.32
C ARG A 312 3.00 7.17 -16.35
N VAL A 313 2.87 6.35 -15.32
CA VAL A 313 3.92 6.12 -14.31
C VAL A 313 4.61 4.77 -14.45
N LEU A 314 4.01 3.83 -15.19
CA LEU A 314 4.62 2.55 -15.59
C LEU A 314 4.28 2.25 -17.06
N ARG A 315 5.18 1.57 -17.77
CA ARG A 315 4.85 0.97 -19.07
C ARG A 315 3.75 -0.09 -18.87
N THR A 316 2.90 -0.28 -19.88
CA THR A 316 1.79 -1.23 -19.81
C THR A 316 2.27 -2.65 -19.54
N GLU A 317 3.34 -3.08 -20.24
CA GLU A 317 3.93 -4.41 -20.10
C GLU A 317 4.49 -4.65 -18.69
N THR A 318 5.06 -3.62 -18.08
CA THR A 318 5.57 -3.69 -16.71
C THR A 318 4.42 -3.71 -15.69
N ALA A 319 3.36 -2.95 -15.94
CA ALA A 319 2.18 -2.95 -15.09
C ALA A 319 1.42 -4.28 -15.12
N GLU A 320 1.47 -5.04 -16.22
CA GLU A 320 0.89 -6.38 -16.33
C GLU A 320 1.52 -7.38 -15.38
N LEU A 321 2.81 -7.23 -15.06
CA LEU A 321 3.51 -8.04 -14.04
C LEU A 321 2.90 -7.92 -12.63
N MET A 322 2.08 -6.90 -12.38
CA MET A 322 1.36 -6.75 -11.11
C MET A 322 0.17 -7.70 -10.98
N TYR A 323 -0.19 -8.45 -12.03
CA TYR A 323 -1.33 -9.37 -12.09
C TYR A 323 -0.91 -10.84 -12.29
N GLU A 324 0.39 -11.13 -12.26
CA GLU A 324 0.93 -12.46 -12.46
C GLU A 324 1.59 -12.98 -11.18
N ASN A 325 1.39 -14.29 -10.87
CA ASN A 325 2.12 -14.90 -9.78
C ASN A 325 3.60 -14.99 -10.11
N ALA A 326 4.43 -14.37 -9.29
CA ALA A 326 5.88 -14.35 -9.47
C ALA A 326 6.64 -15.16 -8.40
N VAL A 327 5.92 -15.85 -7.52
CA VAL A 327 6.54 -16.72 -6.51
C VAL A 327 7.11 -17.97 -7.19
N PRO A 328 8.38 -18.31 -6.95
CA PRO A 328 8.96 -19.56 -7.48
C PRO A 328 8.17 -20.80 -7.04
N ASP A 329 8.06 -21.80 -7.91
CA ASP A 329 7.34 -23.06 -7.63
C ASP A 329 7.82 -23.74 -6.33
N ALA A 330 9.12 -23.68 -6.06
CA ALA A 330 9.71 -24.24 -4.83
C ALA A 330 9.23 -23.55 -3.54
N ALA A 331 8.71 -22.31 -3.63
CA ALA A 331 8.17 -21.53 -2.52
C ALA A 331 6.65 -21.56 -2.44
N MET A 332 5.97 -22.27 -3.35
CA MET A 332 4.53 -22.47 -3.33
C MET A 332 4.12 -23.73 -2.53
N PRO A 333 2.94 -23.73 -1.88
CA PRO A 333 2.04 -22.60 -1.67
C PRO A 333 2.64 -21.56 -0.70
N ILE A 334 2.28 -20.29 -0.84
CA ILE A 334 2.81 -19.21 0.02
C ILE A 334 2.34 -19.29 1.47
N GLY A 335 1.37 -20.17 1.75
CA GLY A 335 0.89 -20.51 3.08
C GLY A 335 -0.31 -21.45 3.02
N THR A 336 -0.67 -22.02 4.17
CA THR A 336 -1.68 -23.08 4.27
C THR A 336 -2.94 -22.65 5.03
N GLY A 337 -3.10 -21.38 5.33
CA GLY A 337 -4.27 -20.87 6.06
C GLY A 337 -4.41 -19.36 6.04
N GLY A 338 -5.59 -18.90 6.42
CA GLY A 338 -5.92 -17.48 6.45
C GLY A 338 -5.81 -16.83 5.06
N TYR A 339 -5.18 -15.69 4.97
CA TYR A 339 -4.99 -14.90 3.74
C TYR A 339 -4.11 -15.57 2.68
N TRP A 340 -3.37 -16.61 3.04
CA TRP A 340 -2.41 -17.25 2.17
C TRP A 340 -3.00 -18.42 1.38
N LEU A 341 -4.14 -18.96 1.84
CA LEU A 341 -4.80 -20.06 1.18
C LEU A 341 -5.39 -19.59 -0.18
N GLY A 342 -5.06 -20.30 -1.25
CA GLY A 342 -5.52 -19.94 -2.60
C GLY A 342 -4.86 -18.68 -3.17
N SER A 343 -3.75 -18.24 -2.58
CA SER A 343 -3.06 -17.00 -2.97
C SER A 343 -1.72 -17.26 -3.64
N GLY A 344 -1.35 -16.32 -4.53
CA GLY A 344 -0.01 -16.06 -5.01
C GLY A 344 0.48 -14.68 -4.59
N TRP A 345 1.66 -14.28 -5.09
CA TRP A 345 2.24 -12.96 -4.85
C TRP A 345 2.88 -12.43 -6.12
N THR A 346 2.63 -11.14 -6.42
CA THR A 346 3.07 -10.51 -7.67
C THR A 346 4.35 -9.70 -7.50
N LEU A 347 5.01 -9.33 -8.62
CA LEU A 347 6.12 -8.38 -8.60
C LEU A 347 5.69 -6.96 -8.17
N GLY A 348 4.41 -6.64 -8.28
CA GLY A 348 3.84 -5.40 -7.71
C GLY A 348 3.66 -5.43 -6.19
N GLY A 349 4.01 -6.53 -5.52
CA GLY A 349 3.86 -6.69 -4.08
C GLY A 349 2.42 -6.94 -3.61
N PHE A 350 1.54 -7.36 -4.52
CA PHE A 350 0.13 -7.66 -4.22
C PHE A 350 -0.08 -9.13 -3.91
N ASN A 351 -1.01 -9.41 -2.98
CA ASN A 351 -1.63 -10.72 -2.90
C ASN A 351 -2.51 -10.91 -4.14
N LEU A 352 -2.31 -12.01 -4.84
CA LEU A 352 -3.07 -12.41 -6.02
C LEU A 352 -4.02 -13.55 -5.67
N VAL A 353 -5.30 -13.40 -5.95
CA VAL A 353 -6.27 -14.49 -5.83
C VAL A 353 -6.06 -15.48 -6.97
N MET A 354 -5.55 -16.66 -6.65
CA MET A 354 -5.36 -17.77 -7.60
C MET A 354 -6.52 -18.77 -7.57
N ASP A 355 -7.11 -18.97 -6.37
CA ASP A 355 -8.27 -19.84 -6.16
C ASP A 355 -9.30 -19.11 -5.27
N ALA A 356 -10.30 -18.51 -5.90
CA ALA A 356 -11.37 -17.78 -5.21
C ALA A 356 -12.18 -18.66 -4.25
N SER A 357 -12.26 -19.98 -4.48
CA SER A 357 -13.01 -20.90 -3.64
C SER A 357 -12.39 -21.09 -2.24
N ALA A 358 -11.14 -20.72 -2.07
CA ALA A 358 -10.43 -20.79 -0.79
C ALA A 358 -10.77 -19.63 0.17
N TYR A 359 -11.45 -18.58 -0.31
CA TYR A 359 -11.76 -17.40 0.48
C TYR A 359 -13.16 -17.48 1.11
N ASN A 360 -13.32 -16.90 2.30
CA ASN A 360 -14.60 -16.85 3.02
C ASN A 360 -15.40 -15.54 2.76
N PHE A 361 -14.95 -14.73 1.82
CA PHE A 361 -15.62 -13.52 1.35
C PHE A 361 -15.50 -13.44 -0.18
N PRO A 362 -16.40 -12.71 -0.87
CA PRO A 362 -16.41 -12.64 -2.32
C PRO A 362 -15.11 -12.11 -2.89
N VAL A 363 -14.48 -12.87 -3.76
CA VAL A 363 -13.31 -12.51 -4.56
C VAL A 363 -13.42 -13.19 -5.93
N SER A 364 -12.65 -12.72 -6.91
CA SER A 364 -12.51 -13.34 -8.22
C SER A 364 -11.08 -13.76 -8.49
N ASN A 365 -10.85 -14.82 -9.25
CA ASN A 365 -9.49 -15.19 -9.67
C ASN A 365 -8.88 -14.05 -10.49
N GLY A 366 -7.65 -13.71 -10.20
CA GLY A 366 -6.95 -12.56 -10.79
C GLY A 366 -7.15 -11.22 -10.05
N MET A 367 -8.06 -11.16 -9.07
CA MET A 367 -8.16 -9.99 -8.18
C MET A 367 -6.88 -9.85 -7.36
N ILE A 368 -6.42 -8.61 -7.20
CA ILE A 368 -5.27 -8.27 -6.34
C ILE A 368 -5.72 -7.40 -5.17
N TRP A 369 -5.10 -7.58 -4.01
CA TRP A 369 -5.47 -6.86 -2.80
C TRP A 369 -4.36 -6.90 -1.75
N TRP A 370 -4.46 -6.06 -0.72
CA TRP A 370 -3.70 -6.17 0.52
C TRP A 370 -4.34 -5.35 1.64
N ASP A 371 -3.71 -5.39 2.83
CA ASP A 371 -4.19 -4.64 3.99
C ASP A 371 -3.05 -4.04 4.85
N GLY A 372 -3.44 -3.16 5.77
CA GLY A 372 -2.57 -2.58 6.79
C GLY A 372 -2.88 -3.07 8.19
N SER A 373 -1.88 -3.07 9.06
CA SER A 373 -1.98 -3.56 10.45
C SER A 373 -2.98 -2.79 11.32
N ALA A 374 -3.40 -1.59 10.89
CA ALA A 374 -4.39 -0.76 11.57
C ALA A 374 -5.76 -0.78 10.89
N ALA A 375 -6.12 -1.90 10.25
CA ALA A 375 -7.44 -2.15 9.66
C ALA A 375 -7.77 -1.33 8.40
N THR A 376 -6.77 -0.91 7.65
CA THR A 376 -6.95 -0.44 6.27
C THR A 376 -6.94 -1.63 5.31
N ARG A 377 -7.68 -1.56 4.18
CA ARG A 377 -7.69 -2.61 3.12
C ARG A 377 -8.12 -2.01 1.80
N TYR A 378 -7.60 -2.56 0.70
CA TYR A 378 -8.07 -2.25 -0.64
C TYR A 378 -8.18 -3.52 -1.48
N PHE A 379 -8.98 -3.43 -2.56
CA PHE A 379 -9.16 -4.47 -3.55
C PHE A 379 -9.14 -3.84 -4.93
N ILE A 380 -8.49 -4.50 -5.88
CA ILE A 380 -8.48 -4.14 -7.30
C ILE A 380 -8.94 -5.37 -8.07
N ASP A 381 -10.11 -5.29 -8.65
CA ASP A 381 -10.75 -6.39 -9.40
C ASP A 381 -10.77 -6.06 -10.90
N PRO A 382 -9.84 -6.60 -11.69
CA PRO A 382 -9.80 -6.35 -13.13
C PRO A 382 -11.00 -6.96 -13.87
N ASN A 383 -11.61 -8.05 -13.34
CA ASN A 383 -12.74 -8.70 -13.98
C ASN A 383 -14.00 -7.80 -13.91
N GLU A 384 -14.21 -7.12 -12.79
CA GLU A 384 -15.33 -6.19 -12.61
C GLU A 384 -14.97 -4.74 -12.98
N ASN A 385 -13.70 -4.49 -13.38
CA ASN A 385 -13.16 -3.14 -13.58
C ASN A 385 -13.46 -2.23 -12.37
N MET A 386 -13.17 -2.73 -11.17
CA MET A 386 -13.61 -2.15 -9.91
C MET A 386 -12.46 -2.03 -8.92
N ILE A 387 -12.45 -0.94 -8.18
CA ILE A 387 -11.57 -0.72 -7.03
C ILE A 387 -12.38 -0.39 -5.79
N MET A 388 -11.89 -0.84 -4.64
CA MET A 388 -12.50 -0.61 -3.34
C MET A 388 -11.43 -0.30 -2.33
N VAL A 389 -11.66 0.70 -1.49
CA VAL A 389 -10.78 1.07 -0.37
C VAL A 389 -11.64 1.23 0.88
N ILE A 390 -11.19 0.66 1.98
CA ILE A 390 -11.75 0.90 3.31
C ILE A 390 -10.64 1.16 4.31
N MET A 391 -10.72 2.26 5.02
CA MET A 391 -9.73 2.70 5.99
C MET A 391 -10.35 2.90 7.36
N GLY A 392 -9.94 2.08 8.31
CA GLY A 392 -10.16 2.25 9.75
C GLY A 392 -8.82 2.42 10.46
N GLN A 393 -8.85 2.65 11.78
CA GLN A 393 -7.63 2.75 12.60
C GLN A 393 -7.80 1.97 13.90
N VAL A 394 -7.86 0.63 13.80
CA VAL A 394 -7.95 -0.27 14.95
C VAL A 394 -6.93 -1.41 14.85
N SER A 395 -6.26 -1.75 15.96
CA SER A 395 -5.27 -2.83 16.00
C SER A 395 -5.37 -3.64 17.30
N PRO A 396 -5.40 -4.99 17.23
CA PRO A 396 -5.42 -5.81 16.02
C PRO A 396 -6.72 -5.59 15.24
N SER A 397 -6.63 -5.71 13.92
CA SER A 397 -7.72 -5.44 12.98
C SER A 397 -8.85 -6.49 13.00
N ARG A 398 -9.31 -6.85 14.19
CA ARG A 398 -10.35 -7.85 14.39
C ARG A 398 -11.77 -7.26 14.47
N GLY A 399 -11.92 -5.95 14.18
CA GLY A 399 -13.18 -5.21 14.35
C GLY A 399 -14.37 -5.84 13.65
N GLY A 400 -14.98 -6.86 14.27
CA GLY A 400 -16.24 -7.48 13.87
C GLY A 400 -16.37 -7.95 12.41
N GLY A 401 -15.26 -8.00 11.66
CA GLY A 401 -15.28 -8.34 10.23
C GLY A 401 -15.77 -7.20 9.32
N PHE A 402 -15.65 -5.94 9.76
CA PHE A 402 -16.18 -4.80 8.98
C PHE A 402 -15.62 -4.71 7.55
N ARG A 403 -14.36 -5.09 7.33
CA ARG A 403 -13.73 -5.09 6.00
C ARG A 403 -14.29 -6.19 5.10
N GLU A 404 -14.55 -7.37 5.66
CA GLU A 404 -15.19 -8.49 4.97
C GLU A 404 -16.68 -8.18 4.67
N ASN A 405 -17.38 -7.55 5.62
CA ASN A 405 -18.76 -7.10 5.42
C ASN A 405 -18.85 -6.01 4.36
N PHE A 406 -17.92 -5.05 4.36
CA PHE A 406 -17.80 -4.05 3.29
C PHE A 406 -17.66 -4.74 1.93
N ARG A 407 -16.70 -5.65 1.77
CA ARG A 407 -16.49 -6.35 0.49
C ARG A 407 -17.72 -7.14 0.05
N ARG A 408 -18.38 -7.83 0.98
CA ARG A 408 -19.58 -8.63 0.67
C ARG A 408 -20.74 -7.77 0.20
N LEU A 409 -21.05 -6.69 0.91
CA LEU A 409 -22.16 -5.82 0.55
C LEU A 409 -21.92 -5.05 -0.75
N VAL A 410 -20.67 -4.66 -1.02
CA VAL A 410 -20.30 -4.09 -2.34
C VAL A 410 -20.48 -5.12 -3.45
N ASP A 411 -20.12 -6.39 -3.22
CA ASP A 411 -20.34 -7.47 -4.18
C ASP A 411 -21.83 -7.70 -4.45
N GLU A 412 -22.67 -7.65 -3.42
CA GLU A 412 -24.12 -7.77 -3.54
C GLU A 412 -24.76 -6.58 -4.27
N ALA A 413 -24.08 -5.43 -4.31
CA ALA A 413 -24.54 -4.25 -5.05
C ALA A 413 -24.29 -4.33 -6.56
N ILE A 414 -23.53 -5.30 -7.04
CA ILE A 414 -23.30 -5.49 -8.48
C ILE A 414 -24.54 -6.10 -9.10
N ILE A 415 -25.24 -5.36 -9.98
CA ILE A 415 -26.40 -5.83 -10.74
C ILE A 415 -25.95 -6.52 -12.02
N GLU A 416 -25.01 -5.91 -12.73
CA GLU A 416 -24.49 -6.38 -14.01
C GLU A 416 -23.05 -6.85 -13.81
N ARG A 417 -22.86 -8.16 -13.64
CA ARG A 417 -21.53 -8.76 -13.56
C ARG A 417 -20.88 -8.82 -14.94
N ARG A 418 -19.58 -8.59 -14.95
CA ARG A 418 -18.75 -8.81 -16.14
C ARG A 418 -18.23 -10.24 -16.09
N ILE A 419 -18.34 -10.91 -17.22
CA ILE A 419 -17.90 -12.32 -17.38
C ILE A 419 -16.48 -12.32 -17.95
#